data_8bb3d55e45dc0ba69ccf4b3bb337b31d
#
_entry.id   8bb3d55e45dc0ba69ccf4b3bb337b31d
#
_cell.length_a   1.000
_cell.length_b   1.000
_cell.length_c   1.000
_cell.angle_alpha   90.00
_cell.angle_beta   90.00
_cell.angle_gamma   90.00
#
_symmetry.space_group_name_H-M   'P 1'
#
loop_
_entity.id
_entity.type
_entity.pdbx_description
1 polymer ?
#
loop_
_entity_poly.entity_id
_entity_poly.type
_entity_poly.pdbx_seq_one_letter_code
_entity_poly.pdbx_strand_id
1 'polypeptide(L)'
;MQKIIIYTTKTCPYCVRAKALLDRKGATYQEINAEDPSVREEMIQKAGGRKTVPQIFIGDFHVGGCDDLYELEKQGKLDEKLA
;
A
#
# COMPACT_ATOMS: atom_id res chain seq x y z
N MET A 1 -15.56 -0.61 5.96
CA MET A 1 -14.12 -0.77 5.76
C MET A 1 -13.59 0.42 4.96
N GLN A 2 -12.41 0.90 5.30
CA GLN A 2 -11.80 2.02 4.59
C GLN A 2 -11.40 1.61 3.16
N LYS A 3 -11.40 2.59 2.26
CA LYS A 3 -10.91 2.36 0.90
C LYS A 3 -9.38 2.20 0.92
N ILE A 4 -8.88 1.13 0.30
CA ILE A 4 -7.46 0.84 0.26
C ILE A 4 -6.96 0.96 -1.17
N ILE A 5 -5.85 1.68 -1.34
CA ILE A 5 -5.18 1.81 -2.63
C ILE A 5 -3.74 1.38 -2.45
N ILE A 6 -3.26 0.54 -3.36
CA ILE A 6 -1.87 0.10 -3.36
C ILE A 6 -1.27 0.34 -4.74
N TYR A 7 -0.16 1.06 -4.79
CA TYR A 7 0.62 1.27 -6.02
C TYR A 7 1.68 0.20 -6.11
N THR A 8 1.74 -0.48 -7.24
CA THR A 8 2.65 -1.61 -7.45
C THR A 8 3.30 -1.55 -8.81
N THR A 9 4.28 -2.44 -9.04
CA THR A 9 4.84 -2.68 -10.36
C THR A 9 4.82 -4.19 -10.63
N LYS A 10 5.06 -4.57 -11.89
CA LYS A 10 4.94 -5.96 -12.33
C LYS A 10 5.85 -6.93 -11.57
N THR A 11 7.10 -6.52 -11.36
CA THR A 11 8.11 -7.39 -10.74
C THR A 11 8.55 -6.80 -9.43
N CYS A 12 7.68 -6.90 -8.42
CA CYS A 12 7.96 -6.33 -7.11
C CYS A 12 7.62 -7.37 -6.02
N PRO A 13 8.63 -8.07 -5.49
CA PRO A 13 8.39 -9.05 -4.44
C PRO A 13 7.72 -8.44 -3.20
N TYR A 14 8.10 -7.22 -2.85
CA TYR A 14 7.48 -6.54 -1.70
C TYR A 14 6.02 -6.20 -1.95
N CYS A 15 5.65 -5.91 -3.19
CA CYS A 15 4.27 -5.69 -3.56
C CYS A 15 3.45 -6.96 -3.38
N VAL A 16 4.00 -8.10 -3.78
CA VAL A 16 3.36 -9.41 -3.61
C VAL A 16 3.12 -9.68 -2.13
N ARG A 17 4.12 -9.44 -1.30
CA ARG A 17 4.03 -9.66 0.15
C ARG A 17 2.99 -8.76 0.80
N ALA A 18 2.96 -7.50 0.40
CA ALA A 18 1.97 -6.55 0.93
C ALA A 18 0.55 -6.97 0.56
N LYS A 19 0.33 -7.36 -0.69
CA LYS A 19 -0.98 -7.83 -1.13
C LYS A 19 -1.39 -9.09 -0.39
N ALA A 20 -0.45 -10.00 -0.15
CA ALA A 20 -0.73 -11.23 0.58
C ALA A 20 -1.23 -10.94 2.00
N LEU A 21 -0.64 -9.96 2.67
CA LEU A 21 -1.09 -9.58 4.00
C LEU A 21 -2.50 -9.00 3.96
N LEU A 22 -2.78 -8.11 3.01
CA LEU A 22 -4.11 -7.55 2.86
C LEU A 22 -5.15 -8.63 2.55
N ASP A 23 -4.78 -9.61 1.72
CA ASP A 23 -5.66 -10.74 1.41
C ASP A 23 -5.97 -11.57 2.65
N ARG A 24 -4.96 -11.82 3.50
CA ARG A 24 -5.17 -12.56 4.76
C ARG A 24 -6.11 -11.82 5.70
N LYS A 25 -6.11 -10.50 5.63
CA LYS A 25 -7.01 -9.68 6.45
C LYS A 25 -8.42 -9.59 5.89
N GLY A 26 -8.66 -10.20 4.73
CA GLY A 26 -9.96 -10.11 4.07
C GLY A 26 -10.24 -8.71 3.53
N ALA A 27 -9.20 -7.90 3.32
CA ALA A 27 -9.35 -6.54 2.86
C ALA A 27 -9.51 -6.50 1.35
N THR A 28 -10.38 -5.62 0.88
CA THR A 28 -10.54 -5.33 -0.55
C THR A 28 -9.74 -4.08 -0.86
N TYR A 29 -8.93 -4.13 -1.92
CA TYR A 29 -8.08 -3.00 -2.28
C TYR A 29 -8.09 -2.77 -3.78
N GLN A 30 -7.77 -1.54 -4.18
CA GLN A 30 -7.56 -1.18 -5.57
C GLN A 30 -6.06 -1.15 -5.83
N GLU A 31 -5.62 -1.94 -6.81
CA GLU A 31 -4.22 -1.97 -7.21
C GLU A 31 -4.04 -1.04 -8.41
N ILE A 32 -3.05 -0.15 -8.33
CA ILE A 32 -2.73 0.79 -9.40
C ILE A 32 -1.30 0.53 -9.84
N ASN A 33 -1.11 0.26 -11.13
CA ASN A 33 0.21 0.01 -11.70
C ASN A 33 0.97 1.33 -11.81
N ALA A 34 2.13 1.41 -11.18
CA ALA A 34 2.96 2.62 -11.14
C ALA A 34 4.14 2.56 -12.11
N GLU A 35 4.09 1.68 -13.11
CA GLU A 35 5.12 1.63 -14.14
C GLU A 35 5.02 2.81 -15.10
N ASP A 36 3.81 3.35 -15.30
CA ASP A 36 3.61 4.55 -16.10
C ASP A 36 4.20 5.75 -15.36
N PRO A 37 5.07 6.55 -16.03
CA PRO A 37 5.71 7.69 -15.36
C PRO A 37 4.75 8.71 -14.76
N SER A 38 3.60 8.95 -15.41
CA SER A 38 2.63 9.91 -14.88
C SER A 38 1.96 9.38 -13.61
N VAL A 39 1.65 8.08 -13.58
CA VAL A 39 1.09 7.44 -12.38
C VAL A 39 2.13 7.43 -11.27
N ARG A 40 3.38 7.14 -11.61
CA ARG A 40 4.47 7.13 -10.64
C ARG A 40 4.66 8.51 -10.00
N GLU A 41 4.59 9.57 -10.79
CA GLU A 41 4.69 10.92 -10.27
C GLU A 41 3.56 11.24 -9.31
N GLU A 42 2.34 10.85 -9.65
CA GLU A 42 1.19 11.01 -8.76
C GLU A 42 1.43 10.28 -7.43
N MET A 43 1.92 9.03 -7.51
CA MET A 43 2.25 8.25 -6.32
C MET A 43 3.27 8.97 -5.46
N ILE A 44 4.35 9.48 -6.05
CA ILE A 44 5.42 10.17 -5.33
C ILE A 44 4.87 11.38 -4.59
N GLN A 45 4.02 12.17 -5.25
CA GLN A 45 3.43 13.33 -4.62
C GLN A 45 2.54 12.96 -3.43
N LYS A 46 1.72 11.93 -3.60
CA LYS A 46 0.85 11.46 -2.51
C LYS A 46 1.64 10.83 -1.37
N ALA A 47 2.79 10.27 -1.67
CA ALA A 47 3.63 9.57 -0.69
C ALA A 47 4.66 10.51 -0.03
N GLY A 48 4.51 11.82 -0.19
CA GLY A 48 5.40 12.78 0.45
C GLY A 48 6.82 12.72 -0.07
N GLY A 49 7.00 12.33 -1.33
CA GLY A 49 8.31 12.24 -1.97
C GLY A 49 8.90 10.85 -2.03
N ARG A 50 8.26 9.84 -1.44
CA ARG A 50 8.76 8.47 -1.50
C ARG A 50 8.56 7.90 -2.91
N LYS A 51 9.60 7.26 -3.43
CA LYS A 51 9.65 6.78 -4.82
C LYS A 51 9.54 5.27 -4.94
N THR A 52 9.52 4.56 -3.81
CA THR A 52 9.53 3.11 -3.81
C THR A 52 8.13 2.53 -3.95
N VAL A 53 8.04 1.28 -4.41
CA VAL A 53 6.80 0.51 -4.40
C VAL A 53 6.98 -0.70 -3.47
N PRO A 54 5.93 -1.17 -2.83
CA PRO A 54 4.57 -0.65 -2.91
C PRO A 54 4.41 0.65 -2.12
N GLN A 55 3.39 1.44 -2.46
CA GLN A 55 2.94 2.54 -1.61
C GLN A 55 1.47 2.30 -1.33
N ILE A 56 1.10 2.27 -0.06
CA ILE A 56 -0.21 1.83 0.41
C ILE A 56 -0.92 2.95 1.14
N PHE A 57 -2.18 3.15 0.80
CA PHE A 57 -3.01 4.18 1.42
C PHE A 57 -4.30 3.53 1.91
N ILE A 58 -4.70 3.82 3.14
CA ILE A 58 -5.95 3.38 3.73
C ILE A 58 -6.77 4.62 4.05
N GLY A 59 -7.80 4.89 3.23
CA GLY A 59 -8.49 6.16 3.30
C GLY A 59 -7.51 7.30 3.07
N ASP A 60 -7.46 8.25 3.98
CA ASP A 60 -6.52 9.37 3.91
C ASP A 60 -5.17 9.07 4.57
N PHE A 61 -5.02 7.89 5.16
CA PHE A 61 -3.81 7.52 5.88
C PHE A 61 -2.79 6.89 4.94
N HIS A 62 -1.59 7.46 4.89
CA HIS A 62 -0.47 6.92 4.11
C HIS A 62 0.28 5.90 4.96
N VAL A 63 0.09 4.63 4.66
CA VAL A 63 0.81 3.54 5.36
C VAL A 63 2.29 3.57 5.03
N GLY A 64 2.61 3.67 3.76
CA GLY A 64 3.98 3.56 3.26
C GLY A 64 4.17 2.30 2.46
N GLY A 65 5.30 1.62 2.67
CA GLY A 65 5.64 0.41 1.94
C GLY A 65 5.25 -0.88 2.65
N CYS A 66 5.80 -1.98 2.15
CA CYS A 66 5.54 -3.31 2.71
C CYS A 66 5.98 -3.41 4.16
N ASP A 67 7.18 -2.92 4.48
CA ASP A 67 7.69 -2.97 5.86
C ASP A 67 6.80 -2.19 6.81
N ASP A 68 6.32 -1.03 6.36
CA ASP A 68 5.43 -0.21 7.17
C ASP A 68 4.11 -0.91 7.43
N LEU A 69 3.59 -1.61 6.43
CA LEU A 69 2.34 -2.36 6.57
C LEU A 69 2.50 -3.49 7.58
N TYR A 70 3.59 -4.26 7.48
CA TYR A 70 3.86 -5.36 8.41
C TYR A 70 4.11 -4.84 9.82
N GLU A 71 4.71 -3.66 9.96
CA GLU A 71 4.92 -3.05 11.27
C GLU A 71 3.59 -2.70 11.93
N LEU A 72 2.64 -2.15 11.17
CA LEU A 72 1.29 -1.91 11.69
C LEU A 72 0.63 -3.20 12.16
N GLU A 73 0.79 -4.27 11.39
CA GLU A 73 0.24 -5.57 11.76
C GLU A 73 0.87 -6.07 13.05
N LYS A 74 2.18 -5.97 13.15
CA LYS A 74 2.92 -6.41 14.33
C LYS A 74 2.48 -5.66 15.58
N GLN A 75 2.18 -4.38 15.46
CA GLN A 75 1.73 -3.54 16.57
C GLN A 75 0.24 -3.72 16.88
N GLY A 76 -0.47 -4.53 16.10
CA GLY A 76 -1.90 -4.72 16.28
C GLY A 76 -2.75 -3.53 15.84
N LYS A 77 -2.17 -2.63 15.05
CA LYS A 77 -2.85 -1.40 14.63
C LYS A 77 -3.46 -1.48 13.23
N LEU A 78 -3.09 -2.50 12.45
CA LEU A 78 -3.58 -2.61 11.08
C LEU A 78 -5.09 -2.79 11.05
N ASP A 79 -5.63 -3.65 11.90
CA ASP A 79 -7.07 -3.90 11.96
C ASP A 79 -7.85 -2.62 12.24
N GLU A 80 -7.32 -1.76 13.12
CA GLU A 80 -7.94 -0.47 13.43
C GLU A 80 -8.03 0.41 12.18
N LYS A 81 -6.97 0.42 11.37
CA LYS A 81 -6.92 1.23 10.16
C LYS A 81 -7.85 0.69 9.08
N LEU A 82 -8.04 -0.64 9.04
CA LEU A 82 -8.90 -1.26 8.04
C LEU A 82 -10.39 -1.11 8.35
N ALA A 83 -10.70 -0.86 9.59
CA ALA A 83 -12.09 -0.79 10.04
C ALA A 83 -12.90 0.35 9.41
#